data_442d79293fb8699158c9e32a5bb7aab5
#
_entry.id   442d79293fb8699158c9e32a5bb7aab5
#
_cell.length_a   1.000
_cell.length_b   1.000
_cell.length_c   1.000
_cell.angle_alpha   90.00
_cell.angle_beta   90.00
_cell.angle_gamma   90.00
#
_symmetry.space_group_name_H-M   'P 1'
#
loop_
_entity.id
_entity.type
_entity.pdbx_description
1 polymer ?
#
loop_
_entity_poly.entity_id
_entity_poly.type
_entity_poly.pdbx_seq_one_letter_code
_entity_poly.pdbx_strand_id
1 'polypeptide(L)'
;TADVLFALERMSKDARIDAGRIGFLGFSRAGQIAVFIDDERLHQAVIGGGARYAAFAAMYSGCNPQWRNPQPTGKPMLIYLGGADTLAPAEKCQRYAERLRQAGGDVRTIVLPEAHHSFDSLQPATRHDNVLVLAGCELRVEDDGVIVEDKSGLRSQSDWASFLKEAEAACGCRGATTGHGPHPRDIAVNDVVAFFKAALRA
;
A
#
# COMPACT_ATOMS: atom_id res chain seq x y z
N THR A 1 6.33 -5.91 7.37
CA THR A 1 7.02 -4.88 6.54
C THR A 1 8.50 -5.20 6.42
N ALA A 2 9.22 -5.43 7.53
CA ALA A 2 10.64 -5.79 7.49
C ALA A 2 10.94 -7.03 6.63
N ASP A 3 10.09 -8.05 6.70
CA ASP A 3 10.27 -9.31 5.97
C ASP A 3 10.43 -9.12 4.45
N VAL A 4 9.70 -8.18 3.86
CA VAL A 4 9.79 -7.93 2.41
C VAL A 4 11.10 -7.21 2.04
N LEU A 5 11.67 -6.42 2.94
CA LEU A 5 12.98 -5.81 2.75
C LEU A 5 14.11 -6.83 2.95
N PHE A 6 14.01 -7.72 3.93
CA PHE A 6 14.94 -8.85 4.07
C PHE A 6 14.88 -9.80 2.85
N ALA A 7 13.68 -10.05 2.31
CA ALA A 7 13.54 -10.82 1.07
C ALA A 7 14.25 -10.13 -0.10
N LEU A 8 14.08 -8.81 -0.24
CA LEU A 8 14.80 -8.01 -1.25
C LEU A 8 16.32 -8.14 -1.08
N GLU A 9 16.82 -7.93 0.13
CA GLU A 9 18.26 -8.05 0.42
C GLU A 9 18.79 -9.43 0.06
N ARG A 10 18.05 -10.49 0.39
CA ARG A 10 18.43 -11.87 0.05
C ARG A 10 18.41 -12.11 -1.46
N MET A 11 17.34 -11.66 -2.16
CA MET A 11 17.24 -11.81 -3.61
C MET A 11 18.33 -11.03 -4.34
N SER A 12 18.69 -9.84 -3.87
CA SER A 12 19.74 -9.02 -4.50
C SER A 12 21.15 -9.63 -4.44
N LYS A 13 21.36 -10.61 -3.55
CA LYS A 13 22.64 -11.35 -3.40
C LYS A 13 22.68 -12.66 -4.20
N ASP A 14 21.56 -13.05 -4.84
CA ASP A 14 21.50 -14.27 -5.65
C ASP A 14 21.98 -13.98 -7.08
N ALA A 15 23.03 -14.63 -7.53
CA ALA A 15 23.63 -14.41 -8.84
C ALA A 15 22.71 -14.73 -10.03
N ARG A 16 21.59 -15.43 -9.81
CA ARG A 16 20.57 -15.72 -10.82
C ARG A 16 19.56 -14.56 -11.01
N ILE A 17 19.55 -13.59 -10.11
CA ILE A 17 18.60 -12.48 -10.07
C ILE A 17 19.34 -11.19 -10.43
N ASP A 18 18.76 -10.42 -11.34
CA ASP A 18 19.21 -9.06 -11.59
C ASP A 18 18.72 -8.15 -10.45
N ALA A 19 19.62 -7.79 -9.56
CA ALA A 19 19.34 -6.99 -8.39
C ALA A 19 18.78 -5.59 -8.72
N GLY A 20 19.05 -5.07 -9.91
CA GLY A 20 18.54 -3.79 -10.40
C GLY A 20 17.12 -3.87 -10.96
N ARG A 21 16.53 -5.07 -11.09
CA ARG A 21 15.23 -5.31 -11.72
C ARG A 21 14.25 -6.10 -10.85
N ILE A 22 14.30 -5.93 -9.55
CA ILE A 22 13.36 -6.53 -8.61
C ILE A 22 12.21 -5.56 -8.38
N GLY A 23 11.00 -5.91 -8.79
CA GLY A 23 9.78 -5.15 -8.50
C GLY A 23 8.99 -5.73 -7.33
N PHE A 24 8.15 -4.91 -6.70
CA PHE A 24 7.23 -5.34 -5.65
C PHE A 24 5.77 -5.12 -6.07
N LEU A 25 4.99 -6.20 -6.11
CA LEU A 25 3.55 -6.15 -6.32
C LEU A 25 2.84 -6.57 -5.02
N GLY A 26 1.96 -5.71 -4.52
CA GLY A 26 1.17 -5.99 -3.34
C GLY A 26 -0.34 -5.82 -3.57
N PHE A 27 -1.13 -6.68 -2.92
CA PHE A 27 -2.59 -6.67 -2.97
C PHE A 27 -3.15 -6.35 -1.58
N SER A 28 -4.15 -5.48 -1.48
CA SER A 28 -4.80 -5.15 -0.21
C SER A 28 -3.79 -4.71 0.86
N ARG A 29 -3.64 -5.47 1.93
CA ARG A 29 -2.63 -5.22 2.97
C ARG A 29 -1.20 -5.21 2.41
N ALA A 30 -0.87 -6.09 1.47
CA ALA A 30 0.42 -6.06 0.81
C ALA A 30 0.56 -4.87 -0.16
N GLY A 31 -0.55 -4.38 -0.73
CA GLY A 31 -0.58 -3.11 -1.46
C GLY A 31 -0.23 -1.92 -0.56
N GLN A 32 -0.74 -1.92 0.68
CA GLN A 32 -0.34 -0.93 1.68
C GLN A 32 1.15 -1.05 2.04
N ILE A 33 1.68 -2.28 2.14
CA ILE A 33 3.12 -2.49 2.34
C ILE A 33 3.91 -1.92 1.17
N ALA A 34 3.49 -2.12 -0.09
CA ALA A 34 4.15 -1.55 -1.27
C ALA A 34 4.30 -0.03 -1.16
N VAL A 35 3.21 0.67 -0.80
CA VAL A 35 3.22 2.13 -0.62
C VAL A 35 4.07 2.56 0.59
N PHE A 36 4.08 1.76 1.65
CA PHE A 36 4.76 2.09 2.90
C PHE A 36 6.28 1.88 2.83
N ILE A 37 6.73 0.85 2.11
CA ILE A 37 8.17 0.56 1.95
C ILE A 37 8.86 1.42 0.88
N ASP A 38 8.12 2.25 0.14
CA ASP A 38 8.70 3.29 -0.70
C ASP A 38 9.15 4.49 0.15
N ASP A 39 9.88 4.22 1.23
CA ASP A 39 10.45 5.25 2.11
C ASP A 39 11.89 4.89 2.45
N GLU A 40 12.81 5.81 2.17
CA GLU A 40 14.26 5.61 2.34
C GLU A 40 14.66 5.26 3.77
N ARG A 41 13.95 5.78 4.78
CA ARG A 41 14.24 5.50 6.19
C ARG A 41 14.06 4.01 6.53
N LEU A 42 13.03 3.37 5.94
CA LEU A 42 12.81 1.93 6.15
C LEU A 42 13.91 1.09 5.54
N HIS A 43 14.35 1.42 4.33
CA HIS A 43 15.47 0.73 3.70
C HIS A 43 16.73 0.89 4.54
N GLN A 44 17.02 2.10 5.00
CA GLN A 44 18.18 2.37 5.84
C GLN A 44 18.10 1.63 7.19
N ALA A 45 16.93 1.66 7.85
CA ALA A 45 16.76 1.08 9.18
C ALA A 45 16.77 -0.46 9.15
N VAL A 46 16.24 -1.10 8.09
CA VAL A 46 16.04 -2.55 8.05
C VAL A 46 17.21 -3.28 7.38
N ILE A 47 17.73 -2.75 6.27
CA ILE A 47 18.75 -3.42 5.44
C ILE A 47 19.99 -2.55 5.17
N GLY A 48 20.20 -1.49 5.94
CA GLY A 48 21.37 -0.62 5.79
C GLY A 48 21.44 0.14 4.46
N GLY A 49 20.31 0.25 3.75
CA GLY A 49 20.20 1.05 2.54
C GLY A 49 20.80 0.47 1.26
N GLY A 50 21.25 -0.80 1.26
CA GLY A 50 21.96 -1.39 0.11
C GLY A 50 21.06 -1.68 -1.10
N ALA A 51 20.12 -2.60 -0.95
CA ALA A 51 19.21 -3.00 -2.03
C ALA A 51 17.99 -2.07 -2.15
N ARG A 52 17.43 -1.94 -3.37
CA ARG A 52 16.22 -1.19 -3.66
C ARG A 52 15.32 -1.98 -4.59
N TYR A 53 14.01 -1.92 -4.35
CA TYR A 53 13.05 -2.30 -5.38
C TYR A 53 13.16 -1.31 -6.55
N ALA A 54 13.11 -1.82 -7.77
CA ALA A 54 13.17 -1.01 -8.98
C ALA A 54 11.81 -0.37 -9.35
N ALA A 55 10.71 -0.96 -8.88
CA ALA A 55 9.36 -0.43 -9.08
C ALA A 55 8.38 -1.04 -8.05
N PHE A 56 7.28 -0.33 -7.79
CA PHE A 56 6.22 -0.77 -6.89
C PHE A 56 4.85 -0.76 -7.58
N ALA A 57 4.04 -1.76 -7.32
CA ALA A 57 2.62 -1.73 -7.69
C ALA A 57 1.76 -2.11 -6.49
N ALA A 58 0.72 -1.32 -6.22
CA ALA A 58 -0.20 -1.50 -5.12
C ALA A 58 -1.63 -1.63 -5.63
N MET A 59 -2.24 -2.80 -5.44
CA MET A 59 -3.61 -3.08 -5.83
C MET A 59 -4.54 -2.89 -4.64
N TYR A 60 -5.60 -2.09 -4.82
CA TYR A 60 -6.61 -1.77 -3.79
C TYR A 60 -6.02 -1.56 -2.39
N SER A 61 -4.98 -0.72 -2.33
CA SER A 61 -4.31 -0.34 -1.10
C SER A 61 -5.16 0.59 -0.25
N GLY A 62 -5.10 0.46 1.08
CA GLY A 62 -5.77 1.37 2.01
C GLY A 62 -5.03 2.70 2.22
N CYS A 63 -3.75 2.79 1.90
CA CYS A 63 -2.86 3.91 2.22
C CYS A 63 -3.09 4.46 3.65
N ASN A 64 -3.18 3.56 4.61
CA ASN A 64 -3.44 3.86 6.02
C ASN A 64 -2.78 2.80 6.90
N PRO A 65 -1.68 3.10 7.63
CA PRO A 65 -1.13 4.44 7.91
C PRO A 65 -0.36 5.09 6.76
N GLN A 66 -0.06 6.40 6.93
CA GLN A 66 0.73 7.21 6.02
C GLN A 66 1.90 7.86 6.78
N TRP A 67 3.07 7.96 6.18
CA TRP A 67 4.15 8.78 6.73
C TRP A 67 3.72 10.24 6.87
N ARG A 68 4.00 10.87 8.01
CA ARG A 68 3.76 12.30 8.22
C ARG A 68 4.66 13.12 7.30
N ASN A 69 5.92 12.76 7.24
CA ASN A 69 6.93 13.37 6.37
C ASN A 69 7.51 12.29 5.44
N PRO A 70 6.86 11.96 4.30
CA PRO A 70 7.32 10.89 3.42
C PRO A 70 8.67 11.22 2.79
N GLN A 71 9.54 10.20 2.66
CA GLN A 71 10.83 10.26 1.98
C GLN A 71 10.90 9.17 0.90
N PRO A 72 10.15 9.36 -0.21
CA PRO A 72 10.04 8.33 -1.23
C PRO A 72 11.37 8.02 -1.88
N THR A 73 11.57 6.74 -2.28
CA THR A 73 12.78 6.28 -2.97
C THR A 73 12.94 6.87 -4.38
N GLY A 74 11.92 7.55 -4.90
CA GLY A 74 11.87 8.04 -6.28
C GLY A 74 11.70 6.95 -7.33
N LYS A 75 11.46 5.70 -6.93
CA LYS A 75 11.20 4.60 -7.86
C LYS A 75 9.75 4.65 -8.37
N PRO A 76 9.49 4.23 -9.62
CA PRO A 76 8.14 4.24 -10.18
C PRO A 76 7.16 3.44 -9.32
N MET A 77 6.01 4.03 -9.01
CA MET A 77 4.93 3.40 -8.27
C MET A 77 3.60 3.53 -9.00
N LEU A 78 2.90 2.40 -9.18
CA LEU A 78 1.53 2.35 -9.67
C LEU A 78 0.59 1.96 -8.53
N ILE A 79 -0.38 2.82 -8.19
CA ILE A 79 -1.45 2.51 -7.24
C ILE A 79 -2.76 2.34 -8.01
N TYR A 80 -3.32 1.13 -7.98
CA TYR A 80 -4.55 0.76 -8.67
C TYR A 80 -5.69 0.62 -7.64
N LEU A 81 -6.75 1.41 -7.77
CA LEU A 81 -7.78 1.61 -6.75
C LEU A 81 -9.17 1.28 -7.26
N GLY A 82 -10.03 0.80 -6.37
CA GLY A 82 -11.45 0.68 -6.61
C GLY A 82 -12.21 1.93 -6.15
N GLY A 83 -13.04 2.52 -7.03
CA GLY A 83 -13.83 3.70 -6.70
C GLY A 83 -15.03 3.39 -5.79
N ALA A 84 -15.51 2.14 -5.80
CA ALA A 84 -16.56 1.65 -4.90
C ALA A 84 -15.99 0.84 -3.70
N ASP A 85 -14.67 0.89 -3.48
CA ASP A 85 -14.01 0.19 -2.38
C ASP A 85 -14.26 0.90 -1.05
N THR A 86 -15.11 0.32 -0.21
CA THR A 86 -15.41 0.83 1.14
C THR A 86 -14.44 0.32 2.20
N LEU A 87 -13.67 -0.71 1.91
CA LEU A 87 -12.61 -1.23 2.80
C LEU A 87 -11.36 -0.36 2.74
N ALA A 88 -10.99 0.06 1.52
CA ALA A 88 -9.81 0.85 1.22
C ALA A 88 -10.19 2.02 0.27
N PRO A 89 -10.86 3.08 0.77
CA PRO A 89 -11.37 4.18 -0.05
C PRO A 89 -10.27 4.84 -0.88
N ALA A 90 -10.52 5.00 -2.18
CA ALA A 90 -9.55 5.51 -3.16
C ALA A 90 -9.01 6.90 -2.80
N GLU A 91 -9.84 7.77 -2.21
CA GLU A 91 -9.50 9.16 -1.90
C GLU A 91 -8.31 9.27 -0.94
N LYS A 92 -8.17 8.32 0.01
CA LYS A 92 -7.02 8.31 0.93
C LYS A 92 -5.71 8.11 0.18
N CYS A 93 -5.69 7.12 -0.71
CA CYS A 93 -4.52 6.86 -1.54
C CYS A 93 -4.24 7.99 -2.54
N GLN A 94 -5.28 8.59 -3.13
CA GLN A 94 -5.10 9.73 -4.04
C GLN A 94 -4.47 10.92 -3.31
N ARG A 95 -4.96 11.28 -2.10
CA ARG A 95 -4.36 12.36 -1.29
C ARG A 95 -2.92 12.03 -0.88
N TYR A 96 -2.66 10.77 -0.50
CA TYR A 96 -1.31 10.38 -0.12
C TYR A 96 -0.35 10.34 -1.30
N ALA A 97 -0.80 9.86 -2.45
CA ALA A 97 -0.01 9.87 -3.69
C ALA A 97 0.39 11.30 -4.09
N GLU A 98 -0.49 12.30 -3.87
CA GLU A 98 -0.14 13.70 -4.11
C GLU A 98 0.98 14.18 -3.16
N ARG A 99 0.90 13.80 -1.87
CA ARG A 99 1.97 14.11 -0.90
C ARG A 99 3.29 13.44 -1.26
N LEU A 100 3.24 12.18 -1.74
CA LEU A 100 4.44 11.48 -2.22
C LEU A 100 5.05 12.18 -3.43
N ARG A 101 4.24 12.62 -4.42
CA ARG A 101 4.73 13.39 -5.56
C ARG A 101 5.37 14.72 -5.15
N GLN A 102 4.76 15.46 -4.21
CA GLN A 102 5.31 16.70 -3.66
C GLN A 102 6.65 16.48 -2.93
N ALA A 103 6.85 15.28 -2.38
CA ALA A 103 8.10 14.84 -1.75
C ALA A 103 9.13 14.26 -2.75
N GLY A 104 8.86 14.28 -4.06
CA GLY A 104 9.77 13.81 -5.12
C GLY A 104 9.52 12.36 -5.56
N GLY A 105 8.43 11.71 -5.15
CA GLY A 105 8.05 10.36 -5.57
C GLY A 105 7.48 10.32 -6.99
N ASP A 106 7.78 9.27 -7.73
CA ASP A 106 7.20 8.97 -9.05
C ASP A 106 5.97 8.06 -8.88
N VAL A 107 4.82 8.65 -8.57
CA VAL A 107 3.60 7.92 -8.22
C VAL A 107 2.48 8.20 -9.20
N ARG A 108 1.95 7.14 -9.82
CA ARG A 108 0.75 7.15 -10.67
C ARG A 108 -0.39 6.43 -9.96
N THR A 109 -1.60 7.01 -10.01
CA THR A 109 -2.83 6.39 -9.51
C THR A 109 -3.81 6.13 -10.66
N ILE A 110 -4.47 4.97 -10.63
CA ILE A 110 -5.58 4.61 -11.53
C ILE A 110 -6.76 4.22 -10.64
N VAL A 111 -7.94 4.78 -10.92
CA VAL A 111 -9.18 4.45 -10.20
C VAL A 111 -10.15 3.81 -11.18
N LEU A 112 -10.65 2.62 -10.83
CA LEU A 112 -11.78 1.97 -11.50
C LEU A 112 -13.08 2.39 -10.79
N PRO A 113 -13.96 3.19 -11.40
CA PRO A 113 -15.05 3.87 -10.67
C PRO A 113 -15.98 2.95 -9.88
N GLU A 114 -16.35 1.81 -10.44
CA GLU A 114 -17.33 0.87 -9.83
C GLU A 114 -16.69 -0.37 -9.20
N ALA A 115 -15.35 -0.43 -9.15
CA ALA A 115 -14.65 -1.58 -8.62
C ALA A 115 -14.66 -1.56 -7.09
N HIS A 116 -14.98 -2.71 -6.49
CA HIS A 116 -14.88 -2.97 -5.06
C HIS A 116 -13.47 -3.43 -4.67
N HIS A 117 -13.25 -3.69 -3.39
CA HIS A 117 -12.03 -4.33 -2.91
C HIS A 117 -11.85 -5.71 -3.54
N SER A 118 -10.62 -6.08 -3.90
CA SER A 118 -10.32 -7.35 -4.60
C SER A 118 -11.04 -7.51 -5.95
N PHE A 119 -11.10 -6.43 -6.72
CA PHE A 119 -11.77 -6.40 -8.04
C PHE A 119 -11.16 -7.34 -9.08
N ASP A 120 -9.95 -7.84 -8.84
CA ASP A 120 -9.27 -8.86 -9.66
C ASP A 120 -9.65 -10.29 -9.28
N SER A 121 -10.47 -10.49 -8.25
CA SER A 121 -10.98 -11.78 -7.82
C SER A 121 -11.85 -12.42 -8.91
N LEU A 122 -11.90 -13.77 -8.92
CA LEU A 122 -12.86 -14.52 -9.72
C LEU A 122 -14.22 -14.71 -9.02
N GLN A 123 -14.30 -14.34 -7.73
CA GLN A 123 -15.54 -14.43 -6.95
C GLN A 123 -16.38 -13.19 -7.16
N PRO A 124 -17.72 -13.32 -7.24
CA PRO A 124 -18.61 -12.16 -7.37
C PRO A 124 -18.51 -11.24 -6.17
N ALA A 125 -18.82 -9.97 -6.38
CA ALA A 125 -18.87 -8.97 -5.31
C ALA A 125 -19.83 -9.44 -4.21
N THR A 126 -19.31 -9.56 -2.99
CA THR A 126 -20.04 -10.08 -1.82
C THR A 126 -19.82 -9.17 -0.63
N ARG A 127 -20.89 -8.88 0.11
CA ARG A 127 -20.82 -8.12 1.37
C ARG A 127 -20.35 -9.03 2.52
N HIS A 128 -19.40 -8.53 3.29
CA HIS A 128 -18.86 -9.19 4.50
C HIS A 128 -19.05 -8.28 5.71
N ASP A 129 -20.08 -8.54 6.52
CA ASP A 129 -20.50 -7.64 7.59
C ASP A 129 -19.52 -7.56 8.79
N ASN A 130 -18.69 -8.58 8.99
CA ASN A 130 -17.76 -8.67 10.12
C ASN A 130 -16.34 -8.15 9.82
N VAL A 131 -16.04 -7.74 8.59
CA VAL A 131 -14.73 -7.23 8.24
C VAL A 131 -14.49 -5.89 8.94
N LEU A 132 -13.38 -5.78 9.68
CA LEU A 132 -12.96 -4.51 10.28
C LEU A 132 -12.50 -3.55 9.19
N VAL A 133 -13.04 -2.33 9.22
CA VAL A 133 -12.72 -1.24 8.31
C VAL A 133 -12.17 -0.07 9.13
N LEU A 134 -10.93 0.31 8.89
CA LEU A 134 -10.26 1.47 9.50
C LEU A 134 -10.23 2.68 8.55
N ALA A 135 -11.13 2.71 7.57
CA ALA A 135 -11.22 3.81 6.61
C ALA A 135 -11.59 5.16 7.27
N GLY A 136 -12.28 5.14 8.41
CA GLY A 136 -12.59 6.33 9.20
C GLY A 136 -11.41 6.90 9.98
N CYS A 137 -10.37 6.10 10.21
CA CYS A 137 -9.18 6.49 10.98
C CYS A 137 -8.18 7.25 10.10
N GLU A 138 -7.52 8.26 10.66
CA GLU A 138 -6.43 8.99 10.02
C GLU A 138 -5.11 8.63 10.71
N LEU A 139 -4.52 7.50 10.30
CA LEU A 139 -3.30 6.99 10.91
C LEU A 139 -2.06 7.61 10.24
N ARG A 140 -1.22 8.23 11.06
CA ARG A 140 0.07 8.81 10.66
C ARG A 140 1.22 8.06 11.31
N VAL A 141 2.30 7.88 10.57
CA VAL A 141 3.57 7.39 11.11
C VAL A 141 4.48 8.58 11.32
N GLU A 142 4.89 8.79 12.54
CA GLU A 142 5.85 9.84 12.89
C GLU A 142 7.27 9.43 12.48
N ASP A 143 8.21 10.37 12.54
CA ASP A 143 9.60 10.12 12.13
C ASP A 143 10.32 9.09 13.04
N ASP A 144 9.83 8.90 14.27
CA ASP A 144 10.27 7.87 15.22
C ASP A 144 9.60 6.50 15.00
N GLY A 145 8.72 6.38 14.01
CA GLY A 145 7.99 5.15 13.69
C GLY A 145 6.72 4.92 14.51
N VAL A 146 6.38 5.80 15.45
CA VAL A 146 5.14 5.71 16.22
C VAL A 146 3.95 6.06 15.31
N ILE A 147 2.90 5.22 15.36
CA ILE A 147 1.65 5.49 14.64
C ILE A 147 0.73 6.30 15.56
N VAL A 148 0.20 7.39 15.02
CA VAL A 148 -0.76 8.27 15.69
C VAL A 148 -2.08 8.27 14.92
N GLU A 149 -3.21 8.15 15.60
CA GLU A 149 -4.51 8.45 15.02
C GLU A 149 -4.79 9.93 15.26
N ASP A 150 -4.85 10.71 14.15
CA ASP A 150 -4.81 12.19 14.20
C ASP A 150 -6.01 12.82 14.91
N LYS A 151 -7.20 12.19 14.90
CA LYS A 151 -8.43 12.76 15.48
C LYS A 151 -8.53 12.51 16.99
N SER A 152 -8.20 11.30 17.41
CA SER A 152 -8.30 10.87 18.83
C SER A 152 -7.01 11.10 19.61
N GLY A 153 -5.87 11.26 18.91
CA GLY A 153 -4.56 11.34 19.54
C GLY A 153 -4.01 10.01 20.03
N LEU A 154 -4.68 8.89 19.72
CA LEU A 154 -4.18 7.55 20.05
C LEU A 154 -2.81 7.31 19.44
N ARG A 155 -1.90 6.72 20.23
CA ARG A 155 -0.53 6.44 19.82
C ARG A 155 -0.24 4.95 19.93
N SER A 156 0.36 4.36 18.89
CA SER A 156 0.90 3.00 18.99
C SER A 156 2.10 3.03 19.94
N GLN A 157 2.00 2.23 20.99
CA GLN A 157 3.13 1.98 21.88
C GLN A 157 3.72 0.60 21.53
N SER A 158 4.20 -0.12 22.53
CA SER A 158 4.78 -1.45 22.34
C SER A 158 3.76 -2.54 21.94
N ASP A 159 2.47 -2.35 22.23
CA ASP A 159 1.42 -3.33 21.94
C ASP A 159 0.51 -2.88 20.78
N TRP A 160 0.80 -3.44 19.61
CA TRP A 160 0.02 -3.22 18.40
C TRP A 160 -1.43 -3.73 18.48
N ALA A 161 -1.67 -4.82 19.22
CA ALA A 161 -3.02 -5.40 19.34
C ALA A 161 -3.94 -4.48 20.14
N SER A 162 -3.45 -3.91 21.24
CA SER A 162 -4.18 -2.92 22.05
C SER A 162 -4.45 -1.66 21.24
N PHE A 163 -3.46 -1.13 20.53
CA PHE A 163 -3.65 0.02 19.65
C PHE A 163 -4.76 -0.21 18.60
N LEU A 164 -4.75 -1.38 17.92
CA LEU A 164 -5.79 -1.70 16.94
C LEU A 164 -7.18 -1.75 17.56
N LYS A 165 -7.33 -2.32 18.76
CA LYS A 165 -8.60 -2.39 19.48
C LYS A 165 -9.12 -1.00 19.86
N GLU A 166 -8.24 -0.12 20.30
CA GLU A 166 -8.59 1.26 20.62
C GLU A 166 -8.94 2.07 19.38
N ALA A 167 -8.18 1.91 18.28
CA ALA A 167 -8.46 2.54 17.00
C ALA A 167 -9.79 2.03 16.39
N GLU A 168 -10.10 0.73 16.51
CA GLU A 168 -11.41 0.18 16.11
C GLU A 168 -12.53 0.88 16.88
N ALA A 169 -12.38 1.05 18.18
CA ALA A 169 -13.39 1.70 19.00
C ALA A 169 -13.55 3.21 18.71
N ALA A 170 -12.46 3.90 18.37
CA ALA A 170 -12.46 5.34 18.15
C ALA A 170 -12.92 5.77 16.76
N CYS A 171 -12.57 5.02 15.71
CA CYS A 171 -12.76 5.43 14.31
C CYS A 171 -13.03 4.27 13.35
N GLY A 172 -13.05 3.02 13.82
CA GLY A 172 -13.35 1.85 13.01
C GLY A 172 -14.84 1.66 12.77
N CYS A 173 -15.15 0.88 11.76
CA CYS A 173 -16.49 0.35 11.53
C CYS A 173 -16.39 -1.07 10.98
N ARG A 174 -17.52 -1.72 10.73
CA ARG A 174 -17.56 -3.07 10.17
C ARG A 174 -18.39 -3.12 8.90
N GLY A 175 -17.97 -4.02 8.03
CA GLY A 175 -18.68 -4.35 6.80
C GLY A 175 -18.09 -3.69 5.56
N ALA A 176 -17.69 -4.53 4.61
CA ALA A 176 -17.22 -4.10 3.30
C ALA A 176 -17.67 -5.08 2.22
N THR A 177 -17.73 -4.60 0.98
CA THR A 177 -17.94 -5.44 -0.21
C THR A 177 -16.62 -5.73 -0.85
N THR A 178 -16.34 -7.02 -1.14
CA THR A 178 -15.13 -7.45 -1.84
C THR A 178 -15.49 -8.36 -2.99
N GLY A 179 -14.62 -8.42 -4.00
CA GLY A 179 -14.77 -9.33 -5.13
C GLY A 179 -14.99 -8.63 -6.47
N HIS A 180 -15.20 -9.44 -7.49
CA HIS A 180 -15.34 -9.03 -8.88
C HIS A 180 -16.59 -8.17 -9.08
N GLY A 181 -16.38 -6.98 -9.66
CA GLY A 181 -17.43 -6.08 -10.11
C GLY A 181 -17.59 -6.08 -11.64
N PRO A 182 -18.24 -5.08 -12.21
CA PRO A 182 -18.50 -4.99 -13.66
C PRO A 182 -17.24 -4.71 -14.48
N HIS A 183 -16.10 -4.37 -13.84
CA HIS A 183 -14.87 -4.09 -14.56
C HIS A 183 -14.11 -5.35 -14.91
N PRO A 184 -13.60 -5.45 -16.13
CA PRO A 184 -12.76 -6.57 -16.52
C PRO A 184 -11.47 -6.60 -15.68
N ARG A 185 -11.29 -7.67 -14.91
CA ARG A 185 -10.05 -8.01 -14.21
C ARG A 185 -8.81 -7.83 -15.10
N ASP A 186 -8.95 -8.21 -16.37
CA ASP A 186 -7.86 -8.20 -17.35
C ASP A 186 -7.29 -6.81 -17.60
N ILE A 187 -8.08 -5.74 -17.47
CA ILE A 187 -7.57 -4.37 -17.63
C ILE A 187 -6.49 -4.09 -16.56
N ALA A 188 -6.82 -4.31 -15.30
CA ALA A 188 -5.88 -4.05 -14.21
C ALA A 188 -4.63 -4.94 -14.29
N VAL A 189 -4.81 -6.22 -14.64
CA VAL A 189 -3.69 -7.16 -14.81
C VAL A 189 -2.78 -6.73 -15.96
N ASN A 190 -3.35 -6.37 -17.12
CA ASN A 190 -2.57 -5.92 -18.27
C ASN A 190 -1.82 -4.62 -17.99
N ASP A 191 -2.44 -3.67 -17.32
CA ASP A 191 -1.79 -2.40 -16.96
C ASP A 191 -0.63 -2.60 -15.98
N VAL A 192 -0.79 -3.45 -14.97
CA VAL A 192 0.29 -3.79 -14.01
C VAL A 192 1.44 -4.51 -14.72
N VAL A 193 1.13 -5.45 -15.62
CA VAL A 193 2.14 -6.14 -16.43
C VAL A 193 2.88 -5.15 -17.35
N ALA A 194 2.16 -4.25 -18.02
CA ALA A 194 2.76 -3.22 -18.86
C ALA A 194 3.64 -2.27 -18.06
N PHE A 195 3.18 -1.85 -16.87
CA PHE A 195 3.94 -1.02 -15.95
C PHE A 195 5.28 -1.66 -15.56
N PHE A 196 5.28 -2.91 -15.08
CA PHE A 196 6.52 -3.60 -14.72
C PHE A 196 7.42 -3.85 -15.92
N LYS A 197 6.86 -4.18 -17.09
CA LYS A 197 7.66 -4.32 -18.32
C LYS A 197 8.38 -3.02 -18.68
N ALA A 198 7.75 -1.88 -18.49
CA ALA A 198 8.38 -0.59 -18.73
C ALA A 198 9.42 -0.25 -17.67
N ALA A 199 9.04 -0.33 -16.37
CA ALA A 199 9.88 0.07 -15.26
C ALA A 199 11.11 -0.82 -15.03
N LEU A 200 11.05 -2.11 -15.39
CA LEU A 200 12.13 -3.07 -15.18
C LEU A 200 13.03 -3.31 -16.42
N ARG A 201 12.75 -2.62 -17.52
CA ARG A 201 13.58 -2.71 -18.76
C ARG A 201 14.59 -1.59 -18.91
N ALA A 202 14.43 -0.52 -18.16
CA ALA A 202 15.28 0.67 -18.24
C ALA A 202 16.67 0.47 -17.65
#